data_d46a1bc41ecdb40a1d618b3270c027b1
#
_entry.id   d46a1bc41ecdb40a1d618b3270c027b1
#
_cell.length_a   1.000
_cell.length_b   1.000
_cell.length_c   1.000
_cell.angle_alpha   90.00
_cell.angle_beta   90.00
_cell.angle_gamma   90.00
#
_symmetry.space_group_name_H-M   'P 1'
#
loop_
_entity.id
_entity.type
_entity.pdbx_description
1 polymer ?
#
loop_
_entity_poly.entity_id
_entity_poly.type
_entity_poly.pdbx_seq_one_letter_code
_entity_poly.pdbx_strand_id
1 'polypeptide(L)'
;MRRTIIKVCAILIGILCMFYMYKVYVGYQMVKGIVDQPPIVFSVRFKNGDRGTFKYNIKNRKYEKISDYIFQELSYSDDYEKIIGVIWEDRFQGLAELDMEDYTLRPIISLKDLNKCVKEVNLKEIEYDGPGVTQLRMPKYYKDGYTFFWGYYSTAICYIREEDGKWNIRILNNTDSTGHNYFLKEEQETLFLETEKPFVENKTETGIIIKKTIDKDDEIVLVDVTDENSFIDMPDDMTKIVYYSEPKIYMYNLETDKKNYISSQFLIWQHMLYLKLSSDGRYLFYTVGDIPFFWSDYYRMNFFIVDTKTGNKVNLNRWEKGDRFYGIDW
;
A
#
# COMPACT_ATOMS: atom_id res chain seq x y z
N MET A 1 3.76 19.71 52.00
CA MET A 1 2.89 19.48 50.84
C MET A 1 3.63 19.63 49.49
N ARG A 2 4.23 20.77 49.14
CA ARG A 2 4.91 20.99 47.83
C ARG A 2 6.04 19.96 47.52
N ARG A 3 6.91 19.65 48.53
CA ARG A 3 7.99 18.67 48.37
C ARG A 3 7.49 17.21 48.15
N THR A 4 6.35 16.88 48.74
CA THR A 4 5.73 15.54 48.58
C THR A 4 5.15 15.41 47.18
N ILE A 5 4.49 16.43 46.66
CA ILE A 5 3.95 16.47 45.28
C ILE A 5 5.09 16.30 44.26
N ILE A 6 6.21 17.03 44.44
CA ILE A 6 7.37 16.93 43.54
C ILE A 6 7.93 15.49 43.52
N LYS A 7 8.05 14.86 44.69
CA LYS A 7 8.53 13.45 44.77
C LYS A 7 7.58 12.48 44.08
N VAL A 8 6.26 12.65 44.26
CA VAL A 8 5.27 11.79 43.57
C VAL A 8 5.31 12.00 42.06
N CYS A 9 5.39 13.24 41.57
CA CYS A 9 5.53 13.52 40.14
C CYS A 9 6.82 12.92 39.57
N ALA A 10 7.96 13.01 40.27
CA ALA A 10 9.21 12.44 39.83
C ALA A 10 9.16 10.90 39.75
N ILE A 11 8.49 10.24 40.69
CA ILE A 11 8.28 8.79 40.67
C ILE A 11 7.39 8.40 39.48
N LEU A 12 6.29 9.10 39.24
CA LEU A 12 5.39 8.86 38.11
C LEU A 12 6.10 9.04 36.77
N ILE A 13 6.88 10.09 36.62
CA ILE A 13 7.70 10.33 35.42
C ILE A 13 8.72 9.18 35.24
N GLY A 14 9.38 8.75 36.30
CA GLY A 14 10.31 7.62 36.28
C GLY A 14 9.65 6.31 35.81
N ILE A 15 8.45 6.02 36.31
CA ILE A 15 7.66 4.84 35.90
C ILE A 15 7.27 4.96 34.41
N LEU A 16 6.81 6.11 33.97
CA LEU A 16 6.46 6.35 32.57
C LEU A 16 7.67 6.21 31.64
N CYS A 17 8.83 6.72 32.05
CA CYS A 17 10.08 6.55 31.29
C CYS A 17 10.49 5.08 31.21
N MET A 18 10.44 4.33 32.31
CA MET A 18 10.75 2.90 32.30
C MET A 18 9.79 2.12 31.40
N PHE A 19 8.49 2.41 31.46
CA PHE A 19 7.50 1.78 30.60
C PHE A 19 7.74 2.10 29.12
N TYR A 20 8.08 3.34 28.81
CA TYR A 20 8.43 3.75 27.44
C TYR A 20 9.69 3.02 26.96
N MET A 21 10.76 2.97 27.76
CA MET A 21 11.99 2.23 27.42
C MET A 21 11.73 0.74 27.21
N TYR A 22 10.90 0.14 28.05
CA TYR A 22 10.47 -1.25 27.88
C TYR A 22 9.75 -1.47 26.55
N LYS A 23 8.80 -0.61 26.19
CA LYS A 23 8.09 -0.67 24.89
C LYS A 23 9.04 -0.54 23.71
N VAL A 24 10.00 0.39 23.77
CA VAL A 24 11.02 0.56 22.73
C VAL A 24 11.91 -0.70 22.63
N TYR A 25 12.31 -1.27 23.76
CA TYR A 25 13.09 -2.50 23.79
C TYR A 25 12.34 -3.68 23.17
N VAL A 26 11.06 -3.89 23.54
CA VAL A 26 10.22 -4.96 22.98
C VAL A 26 10.04 -4.77 21.47
N GLY A 27 9.78 -3.56 21.00
CA GLY A 27 9.69 -3.25 19.57
C GLY A 27 11.00 -3.53 18.84
N TYR A 28 12.13 -3.22 19.44
CA TYR A 28 13.46 -3.51 18.88
C TYR A 28 13.75 -5.02 18.79
N GLN A 29 13.35 -5.82 19.80
CA GLN A 29 13.46 -7.28 19.76
C GLN A 29 12.54 -7.88 18.70
N MET A 30 11.34 -7.34 18.54
CA MET A 30 10.40 -7.73 17.49
C MET A 30 11.03 -7.58 16.10
N VAL A 31 11.62 -6.41 15.81
CA VAL A 31 12.28 -6.15 14.50
C VAL A 31 13.42 -7.14 14.24
N LYS A 32 14.20 -7.49 15.26
CA LYS A 32 15.26 -8.50 15.12
C LYS A 32 14.74 -9.89 14.77
N GLY A 33 13.50 -10.20 15.16
CA GLY A 33 12.83 -11.47 14.85
C GLY A 33 12.22 -11.53 13.44
N ILE A 34 12.18 -10.40 12.71
CA ILE A 34 11.71 -10.34 11.33
C ILE A 34 12.91 -10.68 10.41
N VAL A 35 13.26 -11.97 10.33
CA VAL A 35 14.51 -12.38 9.64
C VAL A 35 14.24 -12.78 8.20
N ASP A 36 13.07 -13.34 7.92
CA ASP A 36 12.75 -14.01 6.66
C ASP A 36 11.75 -13.23 5.78
N GLN A 37 11.53 -11.95 6.08
CA GLN A 37 10.66 -11.10 5.28
C GLN A 37 11.49 -10.34 4.22
N PRO A 38 10.93 -10.10 3.03
CA PRO A 38 11.56 -9.29 2.01
C PRO A 38 11.82 -7.87 2.53
N PRO A 39 12.76 -7.12 1.93
CA PRO A 39 12.92 -5.71 2.27
C PRO A 39 11.68 -4.92 1.86
N ILE A 40 11.40 -3.83 2.56
CA ILE A 40 10.41 -2.86 2.09
C ILE A 40 11.01 -2.16 0.87
N VAL A 41 10.27 -2.11 -0.23
CA VAL A 41 10.67 -1.35 -1.42
C VAL A 41 9.81 -0.08 -1.49
N PHE A 42 10.44 1.04 -1.80
CA PHE A 42 9.75 2.31 -1.94
C PHE A 42 10.42 3.22 -2.96
N SER A 43 9.63 4.01 -3.64
CA SER A 43 10.09 5.06 -4.53
C SER A 43 9.93 6.43 -3.88
N VAL A 44 10.98 7.25 -3.95
CA VAL A 44 11.02 8.54 -3.25
C VAL A 44 11.84 9.57 -4.03
N ARG A 45 11.45 10.83 -3.89
CA ARG A 45 12.28 12.01 -4.15
C ARG A 45 12.60 12.67 -2.82
N PHE A 46 13.86 12.62 -2.41
CA PHE A 46 14.32 13.28 -1.21
C PHE A 46 14.42 14.81 -1.38
N LYS A 47 14.31 15.50 -0.27
CA LYS A 47 14.45 16.97 -0.23
C LYS A 47 15.79 17.47 -0.75
N ASN A 48 16.86 16.69 -0.59
CA ASN A 48 18.19 17.00 -1.10
C ASN A 48 18.34 16.84 -2.64
N GLY A 49 17.28 16.39 -3.32
CA GLY A 49 17.24 16.19 -4.77
C GLY A 49 17.60 14.78 -5.23
N ASP A 50 18.08 13.90 -4.35
CA ASP A 50 18.24 12.48 -4.70
C ASP A 50 16.87 11.83 -4.90
N ARG A 51 16.78 10.91 -5.87
CA ARG A 51 15.53 10.27 -6.26
C ARG A 51 15.77 8.86 -6.79
N GLY A 52 14.70 8.06 -6.77
CA GLY A 52 14.72 6.71 -7.33
C GLY A 52 13.92 5.74 -6.51
N THR A 53 14.17 4.47 -6.75
CA THR A 53 13.60 3.36 -5.98
C THR A 53 14.66 2.78 -5.06
N PHE A 54 14.26 2.51 -3.84
CA PHE A 54 15.12 2.06 -2.75
C PHE A 54 14.54 0.82 -2.10
N LYS A 55 15.41 -0.06 -1.60
CA LYS A 55 15.05 -1.11 -0.66
C LYS A 55 15.44 -0.70 0.76
N TYR A 56 14.59 -0.97 1.72
CA TYR A 56 14.80 -0.73 3.13
C TYR A 56 14.90 -2.05 3.89
N ASN A 57 16.07 -2.30 4.45
CA ASN A 57 16.28 -3.46 5.29
C ASN A 57 15.79 -3.17 6.72
N ILE A 58 14.77 -3.88 7.15
CA ILE A 58 14.11 -3.69 8.44
C ILE A 58 15.07 -3.96 9.60
N LYS A 59 15.91 -5.00 9.49
CA LYS A 59 16.81 -5.45 10.56
C LYS A 59 17.91 -4.43 10.90
N ASN A 60 18.55 -3.88 9.88
CA ASN A 60 19.64 -2.92 10.07
C ASN A 60 19.20 -1.46 9.92
N ARG A 61 17.94 -1.22 9.55
CA ARG A 61 17.32 0.11 9.36
C ARG A 61 18.08 0.97 8.35
N LYS A 62 18.58 0.35 7.31
CA LYS A 62 19.29 1.03 6.22
C LYS A 62 18.52 0.88 4.93
N TYR A 63 18.56 1.90 4.12
CA TYR A 63 18.06 1.85 2.75
C TYR A 63 19.22 1.90 1.77
N GLU A 64 18.99 1.32 0.60
CA GLU A 64 19.92 1.24 -0.50
C GLU A 64 19.18 1.55 -1.80
N LYS A 65 19.75 2.37 -2.65
CA LYS A 65 19.20 2.69 -3.95
C LYS A 65 19.34 1.49 -4.89
N ILE A 66 18.25 1.09 -5.50
CA ILE A 66 18.19 -0.05 -6.43
C ILE A 66 17.83 0.37 -7.86
N SER A 67 17.30 1.59 -8.04
CA SER A 67 17.01 2.14 -9.37
C SER A 67 17.00 3.66 -9.36
N ASP A 68 17.39 4.28 -10.46
CA ASP A 68 17.25 5.72 -10.69
C ASP A 68 15.83 6.12 -11.09
N TYR A 69 15.00 5.16 -11.47
CA TYR A 69 13.61 5.39 -11.82
C TYR A 69 12.72 5.48 -10.59
N ILE A 70 11.71 6.34 -10.68
CA ILE A 70 10.62 6.42 -9.70
C ILE A 70 9.47 5.55 -10.22
N PHE A 71 9.17 4.48 -9.50
CA PHE A 71 7.96 3.72 -9.71
C PHE A 71 6.81 4.38 -8.96
N GLN A 72 5.77 4.73 -9.68
CA GLN A 72 4.51 5.14 -9.07
C GLN A 72 3.67 3.89 -8.87
N GLU A 73 3.34 3.57 -7.62
CA GLU A 73 2.66 2.35 -7.26
C GLU A 73 3.39 1.09 -7.75
N LEU A 74 4.03 0.41 -6.86
CA LEU A 74 4.80 -0.79 -7.15
C LEU A 74 4.26 -1.98 -6.37
N SER A 75 4.48 -3.18 -6.88
CA SER A 75 4.14 -4.44 -6.22
C SER A 75 5.21 -5.49 -6.46
N TYR A 76 5.47 -6.30 -5.44
CA TYR A 76 6.31 -7.48 -5.56
C TYR A 76 5.64 -8.58 -6.39
N SER A 77 6.47 -9.43 -7.00
CA SER A 77 6.06 -10.76 -7.43
C SER A 77 5.88 -11.69 -6.21
N ASP A 78 5.12 -12.78 -6.36
CA ASP A 78 4.83 -13.72 -5.27
C ASP A 78 6.09 -14.35 -4.66
N ASP A 79 7.16 -14.51 -5.46
CA ASP A 79 8.46 -15.01 -5.05
C ASP A 79 9.41 -13.93 -4.50
N TYR A 80 8.99 -12.66 -4.54
CA TYR A 80 9.78 -11.49 -4.16
C TYR A 80 11.08 -11.26 -4.97
N GLU A 81 11.23 -11.95 -6.09
CA GLU A 81 12.40 -11.81 -6.96
C GLU A 81 12.31 -10.58 -7.86
N LYS A 82 11.11 -10.03 -8.05
CA LYS A 82 10.85 -8.90 -8.92
C LYS A 82 9.86 -7.93 -8.31
N ILE A 83 9.91 -6.70 -8.80
CA ILE A 83 8.85 -5.72 -8.60
C ILE A 83 8.33 -5.21 -9.93
N ILE A 84 7.03 -5.01 -10.03
CA ILE A 84 6.39 -4.31 -11.13
C ILE A 84 5.92 -2.94 -10.65
N GLY A 85 5.96 -1.95 -11.52
CA GLY A 85 5.45 -0.63 -11.22
C GLY A 85 5.18 0.19 -12.46
N VAL A 86 4.56 1.34 -12.25
CA VAL A 86 4.29 2.33 -13.29
C VAL A 86 5.40 3.37 -13.30
N ILE A 87 6.02 3.60 -14.45
CA ILE A 87 7.00 4.67 -14.65
C ILE A 87 6.37 5.77 -15.50
N TRP A 88 6.51 7.03 -15.04
CA TRP A 88 6.09 8.24 -15.73
C TRP A 88 7.25 9.20 -15.86
N GLU A 89 8.22 8.85 -16.69
CA GLU A 89 9.39 9.68 -16.94
C GLU A 89 9.58 9.90 -18.45
N ASP A 90 10.29 10.97 -18.82
CA ASP A 90 10.52 11.33 -20.23
C ASP A 90 11.12 10.19 -21.07
N ARG A 91 11.91 9.32 -20.43
CA ARG A 91 12.56 8.20 -21.10
C ARG A 91 11.68 7.00 -21.33
N PHE A 92 10.69 6.79 -20.44
CA PHE A 92 9.76 5.68 -20.51
C PHE A 92 8.49 6.01 -19.72
N GLN A 93 7.36 5.70 -20.31
CA GLN A 93 6.04 5.78 -19.69
C GLN A 93 5.32 4.46 -19.91
N GLY A 94 4.87 3.82 -18.84
CA GLY A 94 4.19 2.53 -18.90
C GLY A 94 4.52 1.60 -17.74
N LEU A 95 4.34 0.30 -17.95
CA LEU A 95 4.68 -0.74 -16.99
C LEU A 95 6.12 -1.20 -17.18
N ALA A 96 6.85 -1.30 -16.10
CA ALA A 96 8.21 -1.83 -16.06
C ALA A 96 8.40 -2.78 -14.89
N GLU A 97 9.31 -3.69 -15.04
CA GLU A 97 9.74 -4.68 -14.05
C GLU A 97 11.19 -4.37 -13.63
N LEU A 98 11.50 -4.52 -12.37
CA LEU A 98 12.85 -4.45 -11.83
C LEU A 98 13.17 -5.79 -11.17
N ASP A 99 14.25 -6.42 -11.62
CA ASP A 99 14.79 -7.62 -11.00
C ASP A 99 15.44 -7.26 -9.65
N MET A 100 15.20 -8.05 -8.61
CA MET A 100 15.68 -7.76 -7.26
C MET A 100 17.05 -8.36 -6.97
N GLU A 101 17.57 -9.22 -7.85
CA GLU A 101 18.90 -9.81 -7.73
C GLU A 101 19.98 -8.86 -8.31
N ASP A 102 19.80 -8.41 -9.55
CA ASP A 102 20.78 -7.62 -10.28
C ASP A 102 20.36 -6.17 -10.53
N TYR A 103 19.12 -5.79 -10.15
CA TYR A 103 18.50 -4.48 -10.35
C TYR A 103 18.36 -4.07 -11.82
N THR A 104 18.27 -5.04 -12.72
CA THR A 104 18.02 -4.80 -14.12
C THR A 104 16.58 -4.35 -14.35
N LEU A 105 16.41 -3.18 -14.96
CA LEU A 105 15.10 -2.66 -15.35
C LEU A 105 14.70 -3.22 -16.70
N ARG A 106 13.52 -3.85 -16.78
CA ARG A 106 12.91 -4.33 -18.00
C ARG A 106 11.60 -3.58 -18.28
N PRO A 107 11.52 -2.73 -19.32
CA PRO A 107 10.25 -2.22 -19.80
C PRO A 107 9.35 -3.38 -20.24
N ILE A 108 8.11 -3.42 -19.74
CA ILE A 108 7.12 -4.44 -20.12
C ILE A 108 6.33 -3.94 -21.31
N ILE A 109 5.56 -2.88 -21.13
CA ILE A 109 4.73 -2.30 -22.17
C ILE A 109 4.66 -0.78 -22.03
N SER A 110 4.82 -0.07 -23.14
CA SER A 110 4.70 1.37 -23.15
C SER A 110 3.24 1.82 -22.99
N LEU A 111 3.01 3.02 -22.45
CA LEU A 111 1.68 3.62 -22.40
C LEU A 111 1.05 3.73 -23.79
N LYS A 112 1.86 4.03 -24.81
CA LYS A 112 1.41 4.09 -26.20
C LYS A 112 0.83 2.76 -26.69
N ASP A 113 1.48 1.66 -26.34
CA ASP A 113 1.01 0.32 -26.74
C ASP A 113 -0.14 -0.15 -25.84
N LEU A 114 -0.14 0.18 -24.56
CA LEU A 114 -1.31 -0.01 -23.68
C LEU A 114 -2.55 0.70 -24.24
N ASN A 115 -2.41 1.94 -24.67
CA ASN A 115 -3.50 2.72 -25.29
C ASN A 115 -4.06 2.02 -26.55
N LYS A 116 -3.22 1.36 -27.35
CA LYS A 116 -3.73 0.56 -28.47
C LYS A 116 -4.56 -0.63 -27.99
N CYS A 117 -4.05 -1.37 -26.99
CA CYS A 117 -4.75 -2.53 -26.45
C CYS A 117 -6.09 -2.16 -25.84
N VAL A 118 -6.17 -1.09 -25.06
CA VAL A 118 -7.43 -0.68 -24.39
C VAL A 118 -8.52 -0.22 -25.37
N LYS A 119 -8.14 0.30 -26.54
CA LYS A 119 -9.10 0.57 -27.62
C LYS A 119 -9.81 -0.68 -28.12
N GLU A 120 -9.11 -1.81 -28.16
CA GLU A 120 -9.70 -3.09 -28.61
C GLU A 120 -10.83 -3.56 -27.69
N VAL A 121 -10.82 -3.15 -26.42
CA VAL A 121 -11.85 -3.45 -25.43
C VAL A 121 -12.74 -2.24 -25.10
N ASN A 122 -12.76 -1.24 -25.96
CA ASN A 122 -13.58 -0.03 -25.85
C ASN A 122 -13.36 0.83 -24.60
N LEU A 123 -12.17 0.78 -24.00
CA LEU A 123 -11.79 1.71 -22.95
C LEU A 123 -11.19 2.98 -23.54
N LYS A 124 -11.32 4.09 -22.81
CA LYS A 124 -10.75 5.39 -23.20
C LYS A 124 -9.24 5.37 -23.03
N GLU A 125 -8.54 5.96 -23.97
CA GLU A 125 -7.10 6.17 -23.90
C GLU A 125 -6.75 7.11 -22.74
N ILE A 126 -5.57 6.87 -22.17
CA ILE A 126 -4.95 7.75 -21.19
C ILE A 126 -4.02 8.71 -21.93
N GLU A 127 -4.25 9.99 -21.74
CA GLU A 127 -3.33 11.05 -22.14
C GLU A 127 -2.43 11.41 -20.96
N TYR A 128 -1.17 11.67 -21.23
CA TYR A 128 -0.23 12.11 -20.21
C TYR A 128 -0.48 13.58 -19.84
N ASP A 129 -1.09 13.79 -18.68
CA ASP A 129 -1.39 15.12 -18.14
C ASP A 129 -0.33 15.68 -17.18
N GLY A 130 0.85 15.02 -17.10
CA GLY A 130 1.92 15.42 -16.19
C GLY A 130 2.01 14.56 -14.91
N PRO A 131 3.01 14.78 -14.07
CA PRO A 131 3.23 13.98 -12.87
C PRO A 131 2.17 14.25 -11.82
N GLY A 132 1.30 13.29 -11.55
CA GLY A 132 0.35 13.35 -10.44
C GLY A 132 -1.05 12.83 -10.69
N VAL A 133 -1.47 12.62 -11.94
CA VAL A 133 -2.76 11.99 -12.25
C VAL A 133 -2.50 10.64 -12.90
N THR A 134 -2.28 9.64 -12.08
CA THR A 134 -2.07 8.28 -12.58
C THR A 134 -3.42 7.63 -12.87
N GLN A 135 -3.73 7.49 -14.14
CA GLN A 135 -4.89 6.72 -14.62
C GLN A 135 -4.54 5.24 -14.85
N LEU A 136 -3.26 4.89 -14.74
CA LEU A 136 -2.72 3.55 -14.72
C LEU A 136 -2.16 3.31 -13.32
N ARG A 137 -2.78 2.41 -12.54
CA ARG A 137 -2.53 2.27 -11.11
C ARG A 137 -2.45 0.82 -10.67
N MET A 138 -1.73 0.59 -9.57
CA MET A 138 -1.67 -0.66 -8.82
C MET A 138 -1.38 -1.89 -9.70
N PRO A 139 -0.29 -1.89 -10.48
CA PRO A 139 0.08 -3.04 -11.26
C PRO A 139 0.41 -4.22 -10.34
N LYS A 140 -0.06 -5.42 -10.70
CA LYS A 140 0.22 -6.66 -9.97
C LYS A 140 0.50 -7.79 -10.95
N TYR A 141 1.29 -8.76 -10.51
CA TYR A 141 1.42 -10.02 -11.20
C TYR A 141 0.12 -10.81 -11.10
N TYR A 142 -0.25 -11.49 -12.16
CA TYR A 142 -1.41 -12.37 -12.18
C TYR A 142 -1.28 -13.39 -13.30
N LYS A 143 -1.27 -14.68 -12.98
CA LYS A 143 -1.04 -15.76 -13.94
C LYS A 143 0.24 -15.50 -14.74
N ASP A 144 0.14 -15.60 -16.05
CA ASP A 144 1.21 -15.37 -17.02
C ASP A 144 1.28 -13.93 -17.54
N GLY A 145 0.69 -12.98 -16.80
CA GLY A 145 0.62 -11.58 -17.20
C GLY A 145 0.52 -10.63 -16.02
N TYR A 146 -0.15 -9.51 -16.28
CA TYR A 146 -0.22 -8.40 -15.34
C TYR A 146 -1.64 -7.85 -15.24
N THR A 147 -2.02 -7.43 -14.04
CA THR A 147 -3.26 -6.69 -13.81
C THR A 147 -2.96 -5.27 -13.36
N PHE A 148 -3.89 -4.35 -13.60
CA PHE A 148 -3.78 -2.95 -13.19
C PHE A 148 -5.16 -2.27 -13.26
N PHE A 149 -5.33 -1.20 -12.50
CA PHE A 149 -6.42 -0.26 -12.73
C PHE A 149 -6.16 0.60 -13.95
N TRP A 150 -7.22 0.85 -14.72
CA TRP A 150 -7.22 1.72 -15.87
C TRP A 150 -8.31 2.78 -15.79
N GLY A 151 -8.00 4.01 -16.19
CA GLY A 151 -8.95 5.12 -16.31
C GLY A 151 -8.92 6.09 -15.13
N TYR A 152 -9.49 7.25 -15.40
CA TYR A 152 -9.70 8.28 -14.38
C TYR A 152 -10.64 7.70 -13.32
N TYR A 153 -10.29 7.78 -12.05
CA TYR A 153 -10.99 7.13 -10.93
C TYR A 153 -10.90 5.59 -10.88
N SER A 154 -9.97 4.96 -11.61
CA SER A 154 -9.74 3.50 -11.50
C SER A 154 -11.01 2.67 -11.72
N THR A 155 -11.71 2.93 -12.82
CA THR A 155 -13.02 2.31 -13.10
C THR A 155 -12.93 0.90 -13.69
N ALA A 156 -11.79 0.53 -14.28
CA ALA A 156 -11.60 -0.80 -14.85
C ALA A 156 -10.37 -1.51 -14.27
N ILE A 157 -10.51 -2.80 -13.95
CA ILE A 157 -9.39 -3.69 -13.68
C ILE A 157 -9.11 -4.46 -14.97
N CYS A 158 -7.94 -4.26 -15.53
CA CYS A 158 -7.49 -4.90 -16.74
C CYS A 158 -6.47 -5.99 -16.44
N TYR A 159 -6.52 -7.06 -17.22
CA TYR A 159 -5.48 -8.08 -17.31
C TYR A 159 -4.85 -8.03 -18.69
N ILE A 160 -3.54 -8.06 -18.75
CA ILE A 160 -2.78 -8.03 -19.99
C ILE A 160 -1.70 -9.13 -19.96
N ARG A 161 -1.51 -9.79 -21.11
CA ARG A 161 -0.42 -10.74 -21.32
C ARG A 161 0.11 -10.68 -22.73
N GLU A 162 1.35 -11.09 -22.91
CA GLU A 162 1.97 -11.23 -24.22
C GLU A 162 1.79 -12.66 -24.76
N GLU A 163 1.24 -12.78 -25.95
CA GLU A 163 1.08 -14.04 -26.68
C GLU A 163 1.62 -13.86 -28.10
N ASP A 164 2.58 -14.68 -28.51
CA ASP A 164 3.19 -14.65 -29.83
C ASP A 164 3.69 -13.24 -30.26
N GLY A 165 4.26 -12.49 -29.32
CA GLY A 165 4.76 -11.13 -29.54
C GLY A 165 3.67 -10.08 -29.68
N LYS A 166 2.44 -10.39 -29.28
CA LYS A 166 1.32 -9.44 -29.23
C LYS A 166 0.75 -9.35 -27.83
N TRP A 167 0.40 -8.16 -27.44
CA TRP A 167 -0.29 -7.89 -26.19
C TRP A 167 -1.78 -8.09 -26.34
N ASN A 168 -2.35 -8.96 -25.51
CA ASN A 168 -3.79 -9.20 -25.41
C ASN A 168 -4.29 -8.61 -24.09
N ILE A 169 -5.41 -7.90 -24.14
CA ILE A 169 -6.02 -7.28 -22.97
C ILE A 169 -7.43 -7.83 -22.72
N ARG A 170 -7.80 -7.99 -21.46
CA ARG A 170 -9.14 -8.36 -21.00
C ARG A 170 -9.54 -7.50 -19.83
N ILE A 171 -10.79 -7.07 -19.77
CA ILE A 171 -11.35 -6.40 -18.59
C ILE A 171 -11.80 -7.52 -17.63
N LEU A 172 -11.25 -7.51 -16.41
CA LEU A 172 -11.65 -8.42 -15.33
C LEU A 172 -12.84 -7.88 -14.53
N ASN A 173 -12.90 -6.59 -14.37
CA ASN A 173 -13.99 -5.89 -13.72
C ASN A 173 -14.10 -4.47 -14.26
N ASN A 174 -15.34 -4.03 -14.43
CA ASN A 174 -15.65 -2.65 -14.78
C ASN A 174 -16.68 -2.14 -13.77
N THR A 175 -16.35 -1.09 -13.04
CA THR A 175 -17.20 -0.54 -11.99
C THR A 175 -17.59 0.88 -12.36
N ASP A 176 -18.82 1.26 -12.01
CA ASP A 176 -19.29 2.64 -12.11
C ASP A 176 -18.81 3.49 -10.91
N SER A 177 -18.05 2.90 -10.00
CA SER A 177 -17.52 3.54 -8.80
C SER A 177 -15.99 3.53 -8.78
N THR A 178 -15.41 4.47 -8.05
CA THR A 178 -13.95 4.57 -7.88
C THR A 178 -13.41 3.36 -7.13
N GLY A 179 -12.51 2.60 -7.77
CA GLY A 179 -11.75 1.54 -7.11
C GLY A 179 -10.49 2.11 -6.44
N HIS A 180 -10.25 1.74 -5.17
CA HIS A 180 -9.08 2.20 -4.41
C HIS A 180 -7.99 1.16 -4.35
N ASN A 181 -8.34 -0.10 -4.16
CA ASN A 181 -7.41 -1.23 -4.10
C ASN A 181 -8.08 -2.53 -4.55
N TYR A 182 -7.31 -3.52 -5.00
CA TYR A 182 -7.83 -4.83 -5.36
C TYR A 182 -6.83 -5.94 -5.07
N PHE A 183 -7.35 -7.16 -4.85
CA PHE A 183 -6.58 -8.39 -4.71
C PHE A 183 -7.25 -9.48 -5.52
N LEU A 184 -6.45 -10.34 -6.13
CA LEU A 184 -6.90 -11.43 -6.98
C LEU A 184 -6.43 -12.76 -6.39
N LYS A 185 -7.37 -13.63 -6.06
CA LYS A 185 -7.08 -15.01 -5.70
C LYS A 185 -7.20 -15.88 -6.94
N GLU A 186 -6.04 -16.23 -7.52
CA GLU A 186 -5.95 -16.87 -8.82
C GLU A 186 -6.71 -18.21 -8.88
N GLU A 187 -6.48 -19.08 -7.90
CA GLU A 187 -7.06 -20.42 -7.86
C GLU A 187 -8.60 -20.44 -7.85
N GLN A 188 -9.22 -19.38 -7.33
CA GLN A 188 -10.66 -19.26 -7.16
C GLN A 188 -11.30 -18.24 -8.11
N GLU A 189 -10.48 -17.60 -8.96
CA GLU A 189 -10.90 -16.47 -9.79
C GLU A 189 -11.69 -15.41 -9.00
N THR A 190 -11.25 -15.18 -7.76
CA THR A 190 -11.93 -14.28 -6.83
C THR A 190 -11.21 -12.94 -6.80
N LEU A 191 -12.00 -11.87 -6.96
CA LEU A 191 -11.59 -10.49 -6.80
C LEU A 191 -12.07 -9.97 -5.44
N PHE A 192 -11.15 -9.38 -4.66
CA PHE A 192 -11.47 -8.52 -3.53
C PHE A 192 -11.23 -7.08 -3.97
N LEU A 193 -12.21 -6.23 -3.84
CA LEU A 193 -12.17 -4.85 -4.31
C LEU A 193 -12.57 -3.91 -3.19
N GLU A 194 -11.74 -2.90 -2.96
CA GLU A 194 -12.11 -1.72 -2.19
C GLU A 194 -12.70 -0.68 -3.15
N THR A 195 -13.93 -0.27 -2.90
CA THR A 195 -14.65 0.69 -3.74
C THR A 195 -15.52 1.62 -2.90
N GLU A 196 -15.86 2.76 -3.46
CA GLU A 196 -16.82 3.68 -2.86
C GLU A 196 -18.24 3.14 -3.03
N LYS A 197 -19.12 3.38 -2.05
CA LYS A 197 -20.55 3.15 -2.23
C LYS A 197 -21.10 4.14 -3.25
N PRO A 198 -22.04 3.71 -4.12
CA PRO A 198 -22.76 4.62 -4.97
C PRO A 198 -23.40 5.74 -4.13
N PHE A 199 -23.26 6.96 -4.61
CA PHE A 199 -23.78 8.16 -3.95
C PHE A 199 -25.27 8.02 -3.65
N VAL A 200 -25.64 7.88 -2.39
CA VAL A 200 -27.03 7.98 -1.93
C VAL A 200 -27.20 9.36 -1.32
N GLU A 201 -28.15 10.15 -1.84
CA GLU A 201 -28.41 11.52 -1.41
C GLU A 201 -28.29 11.70 0.12
N ASN A 202 -27.41 12.64 0.52
CA ASN A 202 -27.18 13.07 1.91
C ASN A 202 -26.43 12.11 2.86
N LYS A 203 -25.69 11.11 2.37
CA LYS A 203 -24.74 10.37 3.19
C LYS A 203 -23.31 10.61 2.70
N THR A 204 -22.37 10.77 3.65
CA THR A 204 -20.92 10.74 3.39
C THR A 204 -20.58 9.48 2.62
N GLU A 205 -19.78 9.62 1.57
CA GLU A 205 -19.23 8.50 0.81
C GLU A 205 -18.56 7.55 1.80
N THR A 206 -18.94 6.28 1.77
CA THR A 206 -18.35 5.24 2.63
C THR A 206 -17.70 4.20 1.75
N GLY A 207 -16.45 3.85 2.05
CA GLY A 207 -15.78 2.75 1.39
C GLY A 207 -16.43 1.41 1.77
N ILE A 208 -16.44 0.47 0.85
CA ILE A 208 -16.83 -0.92 1.10
C ILE A 208 -15.76 -1.85 0.55
N ILE A 209 -15.61 -2.99 1.20
CA ILE A 209 -14.79 -4.09 0.69
C ILE A 209 -15.74 -5.17 0.21
N ILE A 210 -15.67 -5.47 -1.07
CA ILE A 210 -16.49 -6.49 -1.71
C ILE A 210 -15.66 -7.69 -2.14
N LYS A 211 -16.30 -8.85 -2.15
CA LYS A 211 -15.81 -10.07 -2.77
C LYS A 211 -16.67 -10.39 -3.98
N LYS A 212 -16.03 -10.69 -5.10
CA LYS A 212 -16.69 -11.00 -6.36
C LYS A 212 -15.95 -12.13 -7.07
N THR A 213 -16.67 -13.00 -7.78
CA THR A 213 -16.05 -13.92 -8.73
C THR A 213 -15.86 -13.21 -10.07
N ILE A 214 -14.69 -13.36 -10.68
CA ILE A 214 -14.41 -12.78 -12.00
C ILE A 214 -15.41 -13.33 -13.02
N ASP A 215 -15.89 -12.47 -13.90
CA ASP A 215 -16.88 -12.79 -14.94
C ASP A 215 -18.27 -13.26 -14.43
N LYS A 216 -18.60 -13.05 -13.15
CA LYS A 216 -19.93 -13.29 -12.58
C LYS A 216 -20.49 -12.05 -11.93
N ASP A 217 -21.82 -11.98 -11.83
CA ASP A 217 -22.53 -10.90 -11.15
C ASP A 217 -22.78 -11.18 -9.66
N ASP A 218 -21.97 -12.08 -9.05
CA ASP A 218 -22.02 -12.35 -7.64
C ASP A 218 -21.14 -11.32 -6.87
N GLU A 219 -21.79 -10.54 -6.06
CA GLU A 219 -21.09 -9.54 -5.23
C GLU A 219 -21.50 -9.71 -3.76
N ILE A 220 -20.52 -9.84 -2.88
CA ILE A 220 -20.72 -9.94 -1.43
C ILE A 220 -19.97 -8.81 -0.74
N VAL A 221 -20.69 -7.96 -0.02
CA VAL A 221 -20.08 -6.96 0.85
C VAL A 221 -19.53 -7.65 2.09
N LEU A 222 -18.20 -7.59 2.25
CA LEU A 222 -17.51 -8.19 3.41
C LEU A 222 -17.42 -7.21 4.57
N VAL A 223 -17.06 -5.96 4.27
CA VAL A 223 -16.83 -4.91 5.27
C VAL A 223 -17.40 -3.60 4.78
N ASP A 224 -18.17 -2.95 5.62
CA ASP A 224 -18.64 -1.58 5.44
C ASP A 224 -17.69 -0.66 6.22
N VAL A 225 -16.90 0.12 5.51
CA VAL A 225 -15.95 1.07 6.08
C VAL A 225 -16.57 2.46 6.02
N THR A 226 -16.66 3.13 7.16
CA THR A 226 -17.39 4.41 7.27
C THR A 226 -16.59 5.63 6.82
N ASP A 227 -15.33 5.46 6.41
CA ASP A 227 -14.40 6.56 6.12
C ASP A 227 -13.90 6.52 4.67
N GLU A 228 -13.74 7.69 4.06
CA GLU A 228 -13.29 7.89 2.66
C GLU A 228 -11.85 7.41 2.39
N ASN A 229 -11.06 7.15 3.44
CA ASN A 229 -9.65 6.79 3.34
C ASN A 229 -9.41 5.39 3.89
N SER A 230 -10.11 4.41 3.36
CA SER A 230 -9.80 3.02 3.68
C SER A 230 -8.58 2.58 2.86
N PHE A 231 -7.58 2.05 3.55
CA PHE A 231 -6.47 1.32 2.93
C PHE A 231 -6.66 -0.12 3.30
N ILE A 232 -6.60 -1.01 2.32
CA ILE A 232 -6.69 -2.45 2.56
C ILE A 232 -5.45 -3.17 2.09
N ASP A 233 -5.14 -4.26 2.75
CA ASP A 233 -4.15 -5.23 2.29
C ASP A 233 -4.52 -6.64 2.75
N MET A 234 -3.95 -7.65 2.11
CA MET A 234 -4.20 -9.06 2.38
C MET A 234 -2.87 -9.83 2.39
N PRO A 235 -2.70 -10.84 3.27
CA PRO A 235 -1.57 -11.76 3.18
C PRO A 235 -1.71 -12.67 1.97
N ASP A 236 -0.66 -13.39 1.59
CA ASP A 236 -0.64 -14.26 0.41
C ASP A 236 -1.71 -15.36 0.47
N ASP A 237 -2.03 -15.88 1.65
CA ASP A 237 -3.09 -16.87 1.86
C ASP A 237 -4.51 -16.31 1.65
N MET A 238 -4.63 -14.99 1.59
CA MET A 238 -5.91 -14.26 1.45
C MET A 238 -7.00 -14.69 2.44
N THR A 239 -6.62 -15.11 3.64
CA THR A 239 -7.57 -15.52 4.69
C THR A 239 -8.05 -14.36 5.56
N LYS A 240 -7.37 -13.22 5.45
CA LYS A 240 -7.62 -12.03 6.28
C LYS A 240 -7.57 -10.78 5.42
N ILE A 241 -8.28 -9.75 5.87
CA ILE A 241 -8.20 -8.40 5.32
C ILE A 241 -7.76 -7.49 6.44
N VAL A 242 -6.68 -6.73 6.24
CA VAL A 242 -6.38 -5.60 7.10
C VAL A 242 -6.92 -4.34 6.45
N TYR A 243 -7.51 -3.47 7.23
CA TYR A 243 -8.04 -2.20 6.74
C TYR A 243 -7.94 -1.10 7.78
N TYR A 244 -7.84 0.11 7.28
CA TYR A 244 -7.85 1.32 8.07
C TYR A 244 -9.26 1.91 8.11
N SER A 245 -9.73 2.24 9.27
CA SER A 245 -10.96 3.00 9.52
C SER A 245 -10.63 4.00 10.62
N GLU A 246 -10.48 5.26 10.23
CA GLU A 246 -9.89 6.33 11.03
C GLU A 246 -10.44 6.38 12.46
N PRO A 247 -9.63 6.46 13.48
CA PRO A 247 -8.15 6.41 13.50
C PRO A 247 -7.56 5.01 13.74
N LYS A 248 -8.28 3.93 13.45
CA LYS A 248 -7.97 2.57 13.87
C LYS A 248 -7.67 1.65 12.70
N ILE A 249 -6.81 0.67 12.96
CA ILE A 249 -6.50 -0.43 12.04
C ILE A 249 -7.15 -1.68 12.57
N TYR A 250 -7.86 -2.39 11.72
CA TYR A 250 -8.55 -3.62 12.00
C TYR A 250 -8.06 -4.74 11.09
N MET A 251 -8.20 -5.96 11.59
CA MET A 251 -8.06 -7.18 10.81
C MET A 251 -9.38 -7.95 10.86
N TYR A 252 -9.88 -8.27 9.70
CA TYR A 252 -11.06 -9.10 9.52
C TYR A 252 -10.63 -10.48 9.02
N ASN A 253 -11.02 -11.53 9.72
CA ASN A 253 -10.73 -12.91 9.32
C ASN A 253 -11.91 -13.44 8.52
N LEU A 254 -11.65 -13.83 7.26
CA LEU A 254 -12.66 -14.26 6.29
C LEU A 254 -13.28 -15.63 6.62
N GLU A 255 -12.55 -16.48 7.36
CA GLU A 255 -13.04 -17.82 7.72
C GLU A 255 -13.93 -17.80 8.96
N THR A 256 -13.60 -16.93 9.93
CA THR A 256 -14.29 -16.89 11.21
C THR A 256 -15.28 -15.75 11.36
N ASP A 257 -15.34 -14.87 10.37
CA ASP A 257 -16.19 -13.66 10.37
C ASP A 257 -15.92 -12.75 11.59
N LYS A 258 -14.63 -12.65 12.01
CA LYS A 258 -14.25 -11.90 13.20
C LYS A 258 -13.40 -10.70 12.86
N LYS A 259 -13.79 -9.57 13.42
CA LYS A 259 -13.04 -8.30 13.38
C LYS A 259 -12.22 -8.15 14.65
N ASN A 260 -10.92 -7.92 14.48
CA ASN A 260 -9.99 -7.67 15.58
C ASN A 260 -9.32 -6.29 15.41
N TYR A 261 -9.24 -5.55 16.51
CA TYR A 261 -8.45 -4.32 16.55
C TYR A 261 -6.95 -4.65 16.61
N ILE A 262 -6.15 -3.99 15.77
CA ILE A 262 -4.70 -4.20 15.70
C ILE A 262 -3.94 -3.01 16.28
N SER A 263 -4.26 -1.80 15.83
CA SER A 263 -3.52 -0.59 16.21
C SER A 263 -4.35 0.67 15.96
N SER A 264 -3.86 1.81 16.42
CA SER A 264 -4.44 3.11 16.09
C SER A 264 -3.35 4.13 15.76
N GLN A 265 -3.74 5.15 15.02
CA GLN A 265 -2.97 6.37 14.95
C GLN A 265 -2.91 7.01 16.34
N PHE A 266 -1.76 7.58 16.66
CA PHE A 266 -1.54 8.17 17.99
C PHE A 266 -2.03 9.63 18.07
N LEU A 267 -2.07 10.34 16.95
CA LEU A 267 -2.35 11.78 16.93
C LEU A 267 -3.40 12.11 15.84
N ILE A 268 -4.35 12.96 16.19
CA ILE A 268 -5.48 13.38 15.34
C ILE A 268 -5.03 14.07 14.03
N TRP A 269 -3.81 14.59 13.97
CA TRP A 269 -3.25 15.27 12.78
C TRP A 269 -2.30 14.42 11.95
N GLN A 270 -2.31 13.09 12.14
CA GLN A 270 -1.54 12.16 11.34
C GLN A 270 -2.46 11.50 10.33
N HIS A 271 -2.01 11.37 9.07
CA HIS A 271 -2.71 10.60 8.06
C HIS A 271 -1.95 9.32 7.74
N MET A 272 -2.68 8.23 7.64
CA MET A 272 -2.16 7.00 7.07
C MET A 272 -2.04 7.18 5.56
N LEU A 273 -0.93 6.69 4.99
CA LEU A 273 -0.66 6.83 3.56
C LEU A 273 -0.50 5.47 2.88
N TYR A 274 0.03 4.50 3.59
CA TYR A 274 0.23 3.13 3.08
C TYR A 274 0.05 2.13 4.20
N LEU A 275 -0.45 0.96 3.86
CA LEU A 275 -0.68 -0.16 4.77
C LEU A 275 -0.40 -1.44 4.01
N LYS A 276 0.48 -2.30 4.56
CA LYS A 276 0.91 -3.55 3.96
C LYS A 276 1.08 -4.64 5.00
N LEU A 277 0.63 -5.85 4.69
CA LEU A 277 0.87 -7.04 5.50
C LEU A 277 2.10 -7.80 5.01
N SER A 278 2.83 -8.43 5.93
CA SER A 278 3.76 -9.49 5.55
C SER A 278 3.03 -10.66 4.92
N SER A 279 3.70 -11.45 4.08
CA SER A 279 3.14 -12.60 3.37
C SER A 279 2.38 -13.57 4.28
N ASP A 280 2.88 -13.78 5.50
CA ASP A 280 2.28 -14.63 6.53
C ASP A 280 1.20 -13.92 7.37
N GLY A 281 0.90 -12.64 7.12
CA GLY A 281 -0.05 -11.82 7.87
C GLY A 281 0.35 -11.56 9.34
N ARG A 282 1.60 -11.90 9.73
CA ARG A 282 2.10 -11.74 11.09
C ARG A 282 2.44 -10.31 11.44
N TYR A 283 3.02 -9.59 10.50
CA TYR A 283 3.46 -8.22 10.69
C TYR A 283 2.69 -7.28 9.78
N LEU A 284 2.38 -6.11 10.31
CA LEU A 284 1.76 -5.02 9.58
C LEU A 284 2.74 -3.87 9.48
N PHE A 285 3.12 -3.52 8.26
CA PHE A 285 3.81 -2.28 7.95
C PHE A 285 2.78 -1.20 7.61
N TYR A 286 2.96 0.00 8.14
CA TYR A 286 2.17 1.14 7.71
C TYR A 286 2.95 2.44 7.83
N THR A 287 2.56 3.41 7.07
CA THR A 287 3.16 4.74 7.08
C THR A 287 2.18 5.78 7.56
N VAL A 288 2.70 6.75 8.29
CA VAL A 288 1.93 7.88 8.80
C VAL A 288 2.67 9.16 8.46
N GLY A 289 1.98 10.07 7.80
CA GLY A 289 2.46 11.42 7.54
C GLY A 289 2.11 12.38 8.68
N ASP A 290 3.10 13.05 9.26
CA ASP A 290 2.84 14.18 10.18
C ASP A 290 2.46 15.42 9.35
N ILE A 291 1.23 15.88 9.44
CA ILE A 291 0.81 17.15 8.81
C ILE A 291 1.26 18.30 9.70
N PRO A 292 2.15 19.16 9.22
CA PRO A 292 2.34 20.44 9.87
C PRO A 292 1.27 21.41 9.36
N PHE A 293 0.34 21.80 10.21
CA PHE A 293 -0.61 22.90 10.01
C PHE A 293 -0.98 23.23 8.55
N PHE A 294 -2.16 22.81 8.12
CA PHE A 294 -3.10 23.28 7.08
C PHE A 294 -2.61 23.71 5.67
N TRP A 295 -1.31 23.93 5.39
CA TRP A 295 -0.89 24.61 4.15
C TRP A 295 0.36 24.05 3.46
N SER A 296 0.85 22.86 3.77
CA SER A 296 2.04 22.32 3.08
C SER A 296 1.83 20.91 2.53
N ASP A 297 2.06 20.74 1.25
CA ASP A 297 2.06 19.47 0.51
C ASP A 297 3.21 18.51 0.92
N TYR A 298 3.91 18.77 2.02
CA TYR A 298 5.10 18.08 2.41
C TYR A 298 4.96 17.50 3.83
N TYR A 299 4.90 16.18 3.92
CA TYR A 299 4.80 15.44 5.17
C TYR A 299 6.17 14.97 5.64
N ARG A 300 6.33 14.78 6.95
CA ARG A 300 7.30 13.83 7.47
C ARG A 300 6.63 12.47 7.52
N MET A 301 7.20 11.51 6.82
CA MET A 301 6.68 10.15 6.83
C MET A 301 7.36 9.33 7.93
N ASN A 302 6.59 8.58 8.69
CA ASN A 302 7.08 7.64 9.68
C ASN A 302 6.70 6.23 9.25
N PHE A 303 7.65 5.30 9.34
CA PHE A 303 7.46 3.89 9.04
C PHE A 303 7.24 3.12 10.35
N PHE A 304 6.13 2.44 10.45
CA PHE A 304 5.79 1.62 11.61
C PHE A 304 5.66 0.16 11.21
N ILE A 305 6.13 -0.73 12.11
CA ILE A 305 5.78 -2.16 12.06
C ILE A 305 5.06 -2.53 13.34
N VAL A 306 4.00 -3.32 13.20
CA VAL A 306 3.20 -3.88 14.29
C VAL A 306 3.18 -5.40 14.17
N ASP A 307 3.41 -6.11 15.26
CA ASP A 307 3.09 -7.53 15.37
C ASP A 307 1.56 -7.65 15.56
N THR A 308 0.86 -8.19 14.59
CA THR A 308 -0.61 -8.27 14.57
C THR A 308 -1.17 -9.13 15.69
N LYS A 309 -0.38 -10.07 16.23
CA LYS A 309 -0.77 -10.96 17.31
C LYS A 309 -0.63 -10.31 18.70
N THR A 310 0.43 -9.53 18.90
CA THR A 310 0.74 -8.95 20.23
C THR A 310 0.40 -7.48 20.34
N GLY A 311 0.19 -6.78 19.21
CA GLY A 311 0.01 -5.33 19.14
C GLY A 311 1.29 -4.53 19.44
N ASN A 312 2.44 -5.20 19.59
CA ASN A 312 3.72 -4.52 19.77
C ASN A 312 4.08 -3.74 18.52
N LYS A 313 4.48 -2.49 18.70
CA LYS A 313 4.72 -1.54 17.62
C LYS A 313 6.07 -0.87 17.77
N VAL A 314 6.73 -0.63 16.64
CA VAL A 314 7.98 0.13 16.58
C VAL A 314 7.97 1.12 15.41
N ASN A 315 8.51 2.30 15.62
CA ASN A 315 8.85 3.24 14.55
C ASN A 315 10.23 2.86 13.98
N LEU A 316 10.27 2.54 12.70
CA LEU A 316 11.50 2.12 12.01
C LEU A 316 12.36 3.31 11.64
N ASN A 317 11.75 4.33 11.07
CA ASN A 317 12.46 5.49 10.56
C ASN A 317 11.56 6.71 10.50
N ARG A 318 12.17 7.88 10.59
CA ARG A 318 11.50 9.16 10.43
C ARG A 318 12.23 9.94 9.33
N TRP A 319 11.51 10.16 8.23
CA TRP A 319 12.04 10.86 7.07
C TRP A 319 11.95 12.38 7.22
N GLU A 320 12.73 13.10 6.43
CA GLU A 320 12.72 14.56 6.49
C GLU A 320 11.43 15.14 5.93
N LYS A 321 11.06 16.32 6.41
CA LYS A 321 9.96 17.08 5.83
C LYS A 321 10.37 17.53 4.42
N GLY A 322 9.53 17.21 3.42
CA GLY A 322 9.77 17.54 2.02
C GLY A 322 10.23 16.36 1.17
N ASP A 323 10.42 15.17 1.76
CA ASP A 323 10.56 13.93 1.00
C ASP A 323 9.20 13.53 0.43
N ARG A 324 9.16 13.13 -0.84
CA ARG A 324 7.94 12.69 -1.54
C ARG A 324 8.04 11.22 -1.87
N PHE A 325 7.14 10.42 -1.34
CA PHE A 325 7.00 9.00 -1.64
C PHE A 325 5.94 8.79 -2.72
N TYR A 326 6.18 7.84 -3.63
CA TYR A 326 5.33 7.57 -4.78
C TYR A 326 4.71 6.18 -4.76
N GLY A 327 5.41 5.20 -4.26
CA GLY A 327 4.94 3.83 -4.12
C GLY A 327 5.72 3.11 -3.04
N ILE A 328 5.06 2.20 -2.34
CA ILE A 328 5.66 1.37 -1.28
C ILE A 328 5.04 -0.02 -1.35
N ASP A 329 5.87 -1.06 -1.23
CA ASP A 329 5.43 -2.42 -1.04
C ASP A 329 6.33 -3.22 -0.10
N TRP A 330 5.79 -4.32 0.44
CA TRP A 330 6.49 -5.17 1.39
C TRP A 330 6.08 -6.63 1.32
#